data_0046db3742c632530591121127615e24
#
_entry.id   0046db3742c632530591121127615e24
#
_cell.length_a   1.000
_cell.length_b   1.000
_cell.length_c   1.000
_cell.angle_alpha   90.00
_cell.angle_beta   90.00
_cell.angle_gamma   90.00
#
_symmetry.space_group_name_H-M   'P 1'
#
loop_
_entity.id
_entity.type
_entity.pdbx_description
1 polymer ?
#
loop_
_entity_poly.entity_id
_entity_poly.type
_entity_poly.pdbx_seq_one_letter_code
_entity_poly.pdbx_strand_id
1 'polypeptide(L)'
;MLIGIADEFRDCSREEVINNLCLDPIDGSVKDLNGELAFADSGLARLDTLIEAKVPGTEDKVMVRFNIECQRRFRPGYDLYNRAQFYAGMLLTTQNKELSSVERYRNLKKVYTVWVCLECDTEETKGTITRYGMSILPSVGNERIYDGLKNKLCVVMVCLDSGEVNPPVSSPFPRVLGILDTIFSGDTCDDDRRQELMETYKLDLDLSLIKGARAVTDLLQEEYDMGMYDGKIEGKIEGKIEGKTEHCVETILMLINEKGFDRETAIELANVPDDCREAVFSQLNLALGC
;
A
#
# COMPACT_ATOMS: atom_id res chain seq x y z
N MET A 1 7.49 -14.92 8.71
CA MET A 1 7.38 -13.48 8.41
C MET A 1 7.52 -12.62 9.66
N LEU A 2 6.66 -12.70 10.69
CA LEU A 2 6.69 -11.80 11.86
C LEU A 2 8.07 -11.74 12.56
N ILE A 3 8.73 -12.87 12.77
CA ILE A 3 10.08 -12.97 13.37
C ILE A 3 11.12 -12.15 12.58
N GLY A 4 10.98 -12.06 11.27
CA GLY A 4 11.93 -11.34 10.42
C GLY A 4 11.62 -9.85 10.21
N ILE A 5 10.40 -9.38 10.51
CA ILE A 5 10.01 -7.99 10.23
C ILE A 5 9.70 -7.15 11.47
N ALA A 6 9.31 -7.77 12.57
CA ALA A 6 8.94 -7.08 13.80
C ALA A 6 9.97 -7.33 14.92
N ASP A 7 10.46 -6.24 15.52
CA ASP A 7 11.49 -6.32 16.56
C ASP A 7 11.03 -7.09 17.79
N GLU A 8 9.74 -7.01 18.09
CA GLU A 8 9.11 -7.67 19.23
C GLU A 8 9.15 -9.19 19.17
N PHE A 9 9.34 -9.75 17.98
CA PHE A 9 9.35 -11.21 17.73
C PHE A 9 10.72 -11.74 17.31
N ARG A 10 11.75 -10.88 17.25
CA ARG A 10 13.08 -11.23 16.74
C ARG A 10 13.70 -12.44 17.42
N ASP A 11 13.58 -12.50 18.73
CA ASP A 11 14.20 -13.54 19.58
C ASP A 11 13.20 -14.68 19.91
N CYS A 12 12.02 -14.67 19.32
CA CYS A 12 10.99 -15.69 19.55
C CYS A 12 11.19 -16.90 18.64
N SER A 13 10.87 -18.08 19.16
CA SER A 13 10.73 -19.28 18.35
C SER A 13 9.47 -19.22 17.50
N ARG A 14 9.41 -20.05 16.45
CA ARG A 14 8.22 -20.20 15.61
C ARG A 14 6.97 -20.59 16.42
N GLU A 15 7.15 -21.53 17.37
CA GLU A 15 6.07 -22.02 18.22
C GLU A 15 5.53 -20.93 19.16
N GLU A 16 6.41 -20.13 19.75
CA GLU A 16 6.01 -19.00 20.58
C GLU A 16 5.19 -17.99 19.80
N VAL A 17 5.58 -17.68 18.55
CA VAL A 17 4.81 -16.75 17.71
C VAL A 17 3.44 -17.34 17.37
N ILE A 18 3.38 -18.59 16.93
CA ILE A 18 2.12 -19.26 16.56
C ILE A 18 1.16 -19.29 17.75
N ASN A 19 1.65 -19.66 18.93
CA ASN A 19 0.84 -19.74 20.15
C ASN A 19 0.35 -18.38 20.66
N ASN A 20 0.90 -17.29 20.17
CA ASN A 20 0.55 -15.92 20.54
C ASN A 20 -0.19 -15.15 19.43
N LEU A 21 -0.47 -15.79 18.28
CA LEU A 21 -1.40 -15.24 17.30
C LEU A 21 -2.83 -15.26 17.86
N CYS A 22 -3.58 -14.23 17.54
CA CYS A 22 -5.01 -14.23 17.86
C CYS A 22 -5.72 -15.14 16.86
N LEU A 23 -6.12 -16.32 17.33
CA LEU A 23 -6.81 -17.31 16.53
C LEU A 23 -8.33 -17.17 16.69
N ASP A 24 -9.05 -17.52 15.64
CA ASP A 24 -10.50 -17.68 15.73
C ASP A 24 -10.83 -18.89 16.63
N PRO A 25 -11.71 -18.71 17.63
CA PRO A 25 -12.03 -19.79 18.56
C PRO A 25 -12.86 -20.92 17.94
N ILE A 26 -13.42 -20.72 16.75
CA ILE A 26 -14.31 -21.68 16.08
C ILE A 26 -13.49 -22.69 15.27
N ASP A 27 -12.56 -22.23 14.45
CA ASP A 27 -11.83 -23.09 13.50
C ASP A 27 -10.31 -23.12 13.72
N GLY A 28 -9.80 -22.31 14.67
CA GLY A 28 -8.37 -22.23 14.97
C GLY A 28 -7.54 -21.51 13.89
N SER A 29 -8.18 -20.92 12.89
CA SER A 29 -7.50 -20.09 11.90
C SER A 29 -6.96 -18.80 12.52
N VAL A 30 -6.01 -18.14 11.86
CA VAL A 30 -5.58 -16.82 12.26
C VAL A 30 -6.76 -15.88 12.08
N LYS A 31 -7.19 -15.24 13.17
CA LYS A 31 -8.33 -14.33 13.14
C LYS A 31 -7.98 -13.12 12.28
N ASP A 32 -8.61 -13.05 11.12
CA ASP A 32 -8.62 -11.84 10.33
C ASP A 32 -9.57 -10.83 10.99
N LEU A 33 -9.02 -9.72 11.42
CA LEU A 33 -9.79 -8.60 11.93
C LEU A 33 -10.37 -7.88 10.72
N ASN A 34 -11.69 -7.68 10.69
CA ASN A 34 -12.34 -7.00 9.58
C ASN A 34 -11.54 -5.78 9.11
N GLY A 35 -10.93 -5.92 7.92
CA GLY A 35 -10.07 -4.93 7.31
C GLY A 35 -10.80 -3.71 6.73
N GLU A 36 -12.13 -3.62 6.89
CA GLU A 36 -12.90 -2.47 6.42
C GLU A 36 -12.78 -1.30 7.41
N LEU A 37 -12.07 -0.26 6.99
CA LEU A 37 -11.91 0.98 7.75
C LEU A 37 -12.77 2.07 7.13
N ALA A 38 -13.89 2.39 7.79
CA ALA A 38 -14.78 3.46 7.36
C ALA A 38 -14.41 4.78 8.05
N PHE A 39 -14.23 5.83 7.27
CA PHE A 39 -14.08 7.21 7.74
C PHE A 39 -15.28 8.05 7.28
N ALA A 40 -15.75 8.93 8.15
CA ALA A 40 -16.96 9.73 7.89
C ALA A 40 -16.88 10.56 6.62
N ASP A 41 -15.69 11.01 6.22
CA ASP A 41 -15.50 11.96 5.11
C ASP A 41 -14.55 11.48 4.00
N SER A 42 -13.92 10.31 4.09
CA SER A 42 -12.86 9.88 3.16
C SER A 42 -13.08 8.53 2.48
N GLY A 43 -14.25 7.92 2.65
CA GLY A 43 -14.57 6.65 2.02
C GLY A 43 -14.12 5.42 2.81
N LEU A 44 -14.21 4.27 2.17
CA LEU A 44 -13.88 2.95 2.71
C LEU A 44 -12.46 2.58 2.30
N ALA A 45 -11.56 2.36 3.26
CA ALA A 45 -10.30 1.68 2.96
C ALA A 45 -10.46 0.20 3.33
N ARG A 46 -10.12 -0.66 2.39
CA ARG A 46 -10.10 -2.12 2.59
C ARG A 46 -8.64 -2.54 2.75
N LEU A 47 -8.37 -3.30 3.80
CA LEU A 47 -7.07 -3.92 4.07
C LEU A 47 -7.13 -5.38 3.64
N ASP A 48 -6.05 -5.88 3.02
CA ASP A 48 -6.02 -7.26 2.53
C ASP A 48 -6.06 -8.27 3.68
N THR A 49 -5.19 -8.09 4.68
CA THR A 49 -5.14 -8.97 5.85
C THR A 49 -4.75 -8.19 7.09
N LEU A 50 -5.61 -8.18 8.09
CA LEU A 50 -5.35 -7.54 9.37
C LEU A 50 -5.33 -8.57 10.50
N ILE A 51 -4.18 -8.77 11.13
CA ILE A 51 -3.99 -9.72 12.22
C ILE A 51 -3.46 -9.06 13.49
N GLU A 52 -3.72 -9.66 14.63
CA GLU A 52 -3.11 -9.29 15.90
C GLU A 52 -2.27 -10.44 16.46
N ALA A 53 -1.17 -10.09 17.08
CA ALA A 53 -0.33 -11.00 17.80
C ALA A 53 0.05 -10.41 19.17
N LYS A 54 0.09 -11.28 20.17
CA LYS A 54 0.59 -10.94 21.50
C LYS A 54 2.09 -11.13 21.54
N VAL A 55 2.81 -10.18 22.14
CA VAL A 55 4.25 -10.30 22.27
C VAL A 55 4.59 -11.30 23.40
N PRO A 56 5.32 -12.40 23.09
CA PRO A 56 5.72 -13.39 24.08
C PRO A 56 6.57 -12.80 25.20
N GLY A 57 6.45 -13.33 26.42
CA GLY A 57 7.30 -12.95 27.56
C GLY A 57 7.04 -11.57 28.15
N THR A 58 6.01 -10.84 27.68
CA THR A 58 5.65 -9.55 28.28
C THR A 58 4.56 -9.75 29.34
N GLU A 59 4.78 -9.19 30.55
CA GLU A 59 3.77 -9.20 31.63
C GLU A 59 2.52 -8.40 31.21
N ASP A 60 2.72 -7.26 30.58
CA ASP A 60 1.68 -6.50 29.91
C ASP A 60 1.34 -7.19 28.59
N LYS A 61 0.06 -7.36 28.33
CA LYS A 61 -0.47 -7.92 27.06
C LYS A 61 -0.17 -6.96 25.90
N VAL A 62 1.13 -6.79 25.59
CA VAL A 62 1.55 -5.96 24.45
C VAL A 62 1.05 -6.65 23.18
N MET A 63 0.13 -5.99 22.52
CA MET A 63 -0.42 -6.44 21.25
C MET A 63 0.22 -5.66 20.11
N VAL A 64 0.42 -6.33 19.01
CA VAL A 64 0.90 -5.73 17.76
C VAL A 64 -0.12 -6.06 16.66
N ARG A 65 -0.47 -5.05 15.88
CA ARG A 65 -1.32 -5.20 14.69
C ARG A 65 -0.46 -5.24 13.45
N PHE A 66 -0.76 -6.16 12.57
CA PHE A 66 -0.13 -6.28 11.26
C PHE A 66 -1.21 -6.15 10.19
N ASN A 67 -1.04 -5.19 9.32
CA ASN A 67 -1.69 -5.14 8.03
C ASN A 67 -0.70 -5.66 6.98
N ILE A 68 -1.10 -6.66 6.21
CA ILE A 68 -0.27 -7.25 5.17
C ILE A 68 -0.99 -7.04 3.85
N GLU A 69 -0.36 -6.28 2.98
CA GLU A 69 -0.83 -5.94 1.64
C GLU A 69 0.05 -6.63 0.60
N CYS A 70 -0.56 -7.29 -0.36
CA CYS A 70 0.14 -7.83 -1.51
C CYS A 70 -0.04 -6.89 -2.70
N GLN A 71 1.07 -6.38 -3.22
CA GLN A 71 1.07 -5.39 -4.29
C GLN A 71 1.86 -5.92 -5.47
N ARG A 72 1.27 -5.92 -6.69
CA ARG A 72 1.99 -6.41 -7.85
C ARG A 72 3.26 -5.61 -8.13
N ARG A 73 3.17 -4.28 -8.22
CA ARG A 73 4.30 -3.42 -8.54
C ARG A 73 4.66 -2.48 -7.41
N PHE A 74 5.95 -2.26 -7.22
CA PHE A 74 6.44 -1.28 -6.25
C PHE A 74 6.05 0.15 -6.64
N ARG A 75 5.93 0.45 -7.96
CA ARG A 75 5.48 1.74 -8.50
C ARG A 75 4.22 1.59 -9.33
N PRO A 76 3.05 1.52 -8.70
CA PRO A 76 1.77 1.30 -9.40
C PRO A 76 1.20 2.56 -10.07
N GLY A 77 1.99 3.63 -10.26
CA GLY A 77 1.54 4.91 -10.80
C GLY A 77 1.26 5.98 -9.73
N TYR A 78 1.33 5.61 -8.47
CA TYR A 78 1.25 6.52 -7.31
C TYR A 78 2.34 6.15 -6.29
N ASP A 79 2.55 7.03 -5.29
CA ASP A 79 3.52 6.78 -4.22
C ASP A 79 2.97 5.77 -3.22
N LEU A 80 3.42 4.52 -3.35
CA LEU A 80 3.02 3.42 -2.49
C LEU A 80 3.41 3.65 -1.02
N TYR A 81 4.56 4.31 -0.78
CA TYR A 81 5.00 4.63 0.56
C TYR A 81 4.05 5.60 1.26
N ASN A 82 3.56 6.62 0.55
CA ASN A 82 2.56 7.54 1.09
C ASN A 82 1.25 6.81 1.42
N ARG A 83 0.80 5.90 0.56
CA ARG A 83 -0.37 5.04 0.85
C ARG A 83 -0.14 4.18 2.08
N ALA A 84 1.03 3.58 2.22
CA ALA A 84 1.37 2.75 3.36
C ALA A 84 1.41 3.54 4.69
N GLN A 85 1.95 4.76 4.67
CA GLN A 85 1.91 5.66 5.83
C GLN A 85 0.47 6.04 6.21
N PHE A 86 -0.36 6.36 5.21
CA PHE A 86 -1.76 6.67 5.43
C PHE A 86 -2.48 5.50 6.11
N TYR A 87 -2.30 4.28 5.62
CA TYR A 87 -2.88 3.06 6.22
C TYR A 87 -2.39 2.83 7.64
N ALA A 88 -1.10 3.04 7.91
CA ALA A 88 -0.55 2.93 9.26
C ALA A 88 -1.18 3.95 10.23
N GLY A 89 -1.37 5.20 9.78
CA GLY A 89 -2.05 6.24 10.54
C GLY A 89 -3.52 5.90 10.83
N MET A 90 -4.20 5.36 9.82
CA MET A 90 -5.58 4.89 9.95
C MET A 90 -5.70 3.79 11.03
N LEU A 91 -4.85 2.78 10.98
CA LEU A 91 -4.83 1.68 11.95
C LEU A 91 -4.53 2.15 13.38
N LEU A 92 -3.74 3.20 13.55
CA LEU A 92 -3.54 3.82 14.86
C LEU A 92 -4.81 4.52 15.34
N THR A 93 -5.46 5.29 14.47
CA THR A 93 -6.63 6.09 14.86
C THR A 93 -7.87 5.25 15.13
N THR A 94 -8.06 4.14 14.43
CA THR A 94 -9.20 3.22 14.64
C THR A 94 -9.19 2.59 16.03
N GLN A 95 -8.02 2.46 16.66
CA GLN A 95 -7.93 1.95 18.03
C GLN A 95 -8.62 2.86 19.06
N ASN A 96 -8.87 4.13 18.73
CA ASN A 96 -9.59 5.05 19.59
C ASN A 96 -11.01 4.59 19.94
N LYS A 97 -11.64 3.78 19.08
CA LYS A 97 -12.97 3.22 19.32
C LYS A 97 -12.96 2.07 20.33
N GLU A 98 -11.82 1.42 20.50
CA GLU A 98 -11.64 0.22 21.34
C GLU A 98 -11.16 0.55 22.75
N LEU A 99 -10.58 1.72 22.94
CA LEU A 99 -9.90 2.10 24.18
C LEU A 99 -10.73 3.12 24.98
N SER A 100 -10.77 2.94 26.31
CA SER A 100 -11.36 3.92 27.22
C SER A 100 -10.61 5.27 27.15
N SER A 101 -11.29 6.35 27.50
CA SER A 101 -10.72 7.71 27.41
C SER A 101 -9.46 7.92 28.25
N VAL A 102 -9.32 7.21 29.37
CA VAL A 102 -8.19 7.34 30.33
C VAL A 102 -6.98 6.53 29.86
N GLU A 103 -7.18 5.38 29.22
CA GLU A 103 -6.13 4.44 28.86
C GLU A 103 -5.71 4.55 27.40
N ARG A 104 -6.41 5.35 26.62
CA ARG A 104 -6.31 5.45 25.17
C ARG A 104 -4.88 5.52 24.63
N TYR A 105 -4.06 6.37 25.20
CA TYR A 105 -2.71 6.56 24.70
C TYR A 105 -1.67 5.62 25.32
N ARG A 106 -1.97 5.04 26.49
CA ARG A 106 -1.07 4.07 27.16
C ARG A 106 -1.12 2.70 26.46
N ASN A 107 -2.32 2.29 26.05
CA ASN A 107 -2.59 0.95 25.55
C ASN A 107 -2.65 0.89 24.00
N LEU A 108 -2.18 1.93 23.31
CA LEU A 108 -2.04 1.86 21.87
C LEU A 108 -1.15 0.69 21.47
N LYS A 109 -1.72 -0.22 20.69
CA LYS A 109 -0.98 -1.32 20.05
C LYS A 109 -0.07 -0.74 18.99
N LYS A 110 1.14 -1.29 18.86
CA LYS A 110 2.01 -0.96 17.74
C LYS A 110 1.43 -1.52 16.45
N VAL A 111 1.54 -0.76 15.38
CA VAL A 111 1.04 -1.09 14.06
C VAL A 111 2.20 -1.32 13.11
N TYR A 112 2.15 -2.40 12.38
CA TYR A 112 2.97 -2.69 11.22
C TYR A 112 2.09 -2.71 9.98
N THR A 113 2.44 -1.96 8.95
CA THR A 113 1.90 -2.15 7.61
C THR A 113 2.99 -2.76 6.74
N VAL A 114 2.74 -3.97 6.26
CA VAL A 114 3.70 -4.77 5.50
C VAL A 114 3.21 -4.86 4.07
N TRP A 115 4.00 -4.35 3.15
CA TRP A 115 3.70 -4.29 1.73
C TRP A 115 4.64 -5.24 1.00
N VAL A 116 4.10 -6.32 0.47
CA VAL A 116 4.85 -7.31 -0.31
C VAL A 116 4.69 -6.97 -1.78
N CYS A 117 5.75 -6.44 -2.38
CA CYS A 117 5.80 -6.05 -3.79
C CYS A 117 6.43 -7.19 -4.60
N LEU A 118 5.67 -7.73 -5.54
CA LEU A 118 6.08 -8.88 -6.35
C LEU A 118 7.04 -8.48 -7.46
N GLU A 119 6.82 -7.31 -8.08
CA GLU A 119 7.67 -6.76 -9.13
C GLU A 119 8.28 -5.43 -8.68
N CYS A 120 9.58 -5.33 -8.77
CA CYS A 120 10.32 -4.13 -8.42
C CYS A 120 11.10 -3.61 -9.64
N ASP A 121 10.98 -2.31 -9.89
CA ASP A 121 11.39 -1.69 -11.16
C ASP A 121 12.90 -1.46 -11.28
N THR A 122 13.65 -1.53 -10.17
CA THR A 122 15.08 -1.25 -10.18
C THR A 122 15.87 -2.32 -9.43
N GLU A 123 17.08 -2.61 -9.89
CA GLU A 123 17.98 -3.55 -9.20
C GLU A 123 18.29 -3.15 -7.76
N GLU A 124 18.22 -1.86 -7.44
CA GLU A 124 18.47 -1.35 -6.09
C GLU A 124 17.34 -1.69 -5.10
N THR A 125 16.12 -1.90 -5.60
CA THR A 125 14.96 -2.22 -4.77
C THR A 125 14.68 -3.71 -4.68
N LYS A 126 15.12 -4.51 -5.64
CA LYS A 126 14.93 -5.96 -5.67
C LYS A 126 15.60 -6.64 -4.48
N GLY A 127 14.96 -7.67 -3.96
CA GLY A 127 15.50 -8.47 -2.87
C GLY A 127 15.72 -7.68 -1.57
N THR A 128 14.91 -6.65 -1.31
CA THR A 128 15.10 -5.77 -0.13
C THR A 128 13.92 -5.83 0.84
N ILE A 129 14.24 -5.61 2.12
CA ILE A 129 13.26 -5.28 3.16
C ILE A 129 13.64 -3.93 3.74
N THR A 130 12.82 -2.92 3.48
CA THR A 130 13.04 -1.57 4.02
C THR A 130 11.99 -1.26 5.08
N ARG A 131 12.46 -0.79 6.24
CA ARG A 131 11.61 -0.45 7.38
C ARG A 131 11.66 1.04 7.63
N TYR A 132 10.48 1.63 7.73
CA TYR A 132 10.30 3.05 8.03
C TYR A 132 9.62 3.20 9.38
N GLY A 133 10.11 4.10 10.19
CA GLY A 133 9.57 4.35 11.53
C GLY A 133 9.87 5.77 11.97
N MET A 134 9.32 6.15 13.12
CA MET A 134 9.62 7.44 13.72
C MET A 134 10.98 7.39 14.40
N SER A 135 11.78 8.44 14.22
CA SER A 135 13.06 8.63 14.89
C SER A 135 13.11 10.00 15.56
N ILE A 136 13.99 10.14 16.54
CA ILE A 136 14.30 11.45 17.14
C ILE A 136 15.10 12.24 16.11
N LEU A 137 14.59 13.41 15.75
CA LEU A 137 15.30 14.36 14.90
C LEU A 137 16.21 15.25 15.75
N PRO A 138 17.30 15.81 15.19
CA PRO A 138 18.13 16.78 15.89
C PRO A 138 17.27 17.90 16.50
N SER A 139 17.44 18.15 17.78
CA SER A 139 16.70 19.16 18.54
C SER A 139 17.64 20.13 19.24
N VAL A 140 17.12 21.29 19.66
CA VAL A 140 17.85 22.28 20.43
C VAL A 140 17.56 22.09 21.92
N GLY A 141 18.58 22.12 22.76
CA GLY A 141 18.46 21.99 24.20
C GLY A 141 18.98 20.65 24.75
N ASN A 142 18.74 20.38 26.04
CA ASN A 142 19.13 19.13 26.66
C ASN A 142 18.25 17.99 26.13
N GLU A 143 18.84 17.07 25.40
CA GLU A 143 18.18 15.83 25.00
C GLU A 143 17.78 15.03 26.23
N ARG A 144 16.56 15.20 26.68
CA ARG A 144 15.94 14.20 27.54
C ARG A 144 15.33 13.17 26.63
N ILE A 145 16.02 12.07 26.48
CA ILE A 145 15.44 10.88 25.84
C ILE A 145 14.22 10.50 26.67
N TYR A 146 13.07 10.67 26.09
CA TYR A 146 11.85 10.14 26.66
C TYR A 146 11.96 8.62 26.52
N ASP A 147 12.22 7.91 27.62
CA ASP A 147 12.28 6.43 27.65
C ASP A 147 11.00 5.74 27.15
N GLY A 148 9.99 6.53 26.89
CA GLY A 148 8.68 6.09 26.40
C GLY A 148 8.46 6.27 24.90
N LEU A 149 9.44 6.65 24.09
CA LEU A 149 9.31 6.74 22.63
C LEU A 149 9.31 5.35 21.99
N LYS A 150 8.34 4.53 22.39
CA LYS A 150 8.06 3.28 21.70
C LYS A 150 7.42 3.66 20.37
N ASN A 151 8.18 3.49 19.29
CA ASN A 151 7.67 3.67 17.95
C ASN A 151 6.41 2.80 17.75
N LYS A 152 5.26 3.46 17.63
CA LYS A 152 3.96 2.78 17.50
C LYS A 152 3.54 2.54 16.06
N LEU A 153 4.34 3.00 15.11
CA LEU A 153 4.05 2.93 13.69
C LEU A 153 5.30 2.46 12.94
N CYS A 154 5.16 1.39 12.17
CA CYS A 154 6.22 0.88 11.30
C CYS A 154 5.63 0.51 9.95
N VAL A 155 6.18 1.07 8.89
CA VAL A 155 5.91 0.66 7.51
C VAL A 155 7.04 -0.24 7.06
N VAL A 156 6.72 -1.39 6.48
CA VAL A 156 7.68 -2.37 5.97
C VAL A 156 7.40 -2.60 4.50
N MET A 157 8.36 -2.25 3.65
CA MET A 157 8.34 -2.57 2.23
C MET A 157 9.19 -3.80 1.99
N VAL A 158 8.60 -4.86 1.46
CA VAL A 158 9.26 -6.10 1.08
C VAL A 158 9.22 -6.18 -0.43
N CYS A 159 10.36 -6.00 -1.06
CA CYS A 159 10.51 -6.06 -2.51
C CYS A 159 11.11 -7.42 -2.88
N LEU A 160 10.35 -8.23 -3.60
CA LEU A 160 10.80 -9.54 -4.05
C LEU A 160 11.71 -9.40 -5.29
N ASP A 161 12.50 -10.43 -5.56
CA ASP A 161 13.51 -10.44 -6.65
C ASP A 161 13.25 -11.54 -7.69
N SER A 162 12.03 -12.04 -7.77
CA SER A 162 11.65 -13.03 -8.79
C SER A 162 12.57 -14.27 -8.89
N GLY A 163 13.19 -14.68 -7.79
CA GLY A 163 13.92 -15.95 -7.69
C GLY A 163 15.44 -15.88 -7.89
N GLU A 164 16.06 -14.72 -8.04
CA GLU A 164 17.51 -14.60 -8.24
C GLU A 164 18.34 -14.51 -6.93
N VAL A 165 17.72 -14.24 -5.79
CA VAL A 165 18.45 -14.03 -4.54
C VAL A 165 18.82 -15.36 -3.87
N ASN A 166 20.11 -15.52 -3.61
CA ASN A 166 20.66 -16.43 -2.61
C ASN A 166 21.02 -15.62 -1.35
N PRO A 167 20.08 -15.24 -0.51
CA PRO A 167 20.41 -14.48 0.69
C PRO A 167 21.20 -15.35 1.66
N PRO A 168 22.19 -14.80 2.35
CA PRO A 168 22.93 -15.56 3.36
C PRO A 168 21.98 -16.03 4.46
N VAL A 169 22.00 -17.30 4.77
CA VAL A 169 21.08 -17.99 5.71
C VAL A 169 21.20 -17.47 7.15
N SER A 170 22.17 -16.64 7.45
CA SER A 170 22.53 -16.19 8.80
C SER A 170 21.71 -15.03 9.37
N SER A 171 20.90 -14.36 8.56
CA SER A 171 20.04 -13.24 9.00
C SER A 171 18.56 -13.60 8.86
N PRO A 172 17.68 -13.15 9.77
CA PRO A 172 16.23 -13.40 9.65
C PRO A 172 15.59 -12.73 8.42
N PHE A 173 16.11 -11.59 7.99
CA PHE A 173 15.58 -10.85 6.84
C PHE A 173 15.77 -11.57 5.50
N PRO A 174 16.98 -12.05 5.15
CA PRO A 174 17.16 -12.84 3.94
C PRO A 174 16.31 -14.11 3.91
N ARG A 175 16.09 -14.75 5.06
CA ARG A 175 15.22 -15.90 5.15
C ARG A 175 13.76 -15.58 4.83
N VAL A 176 13.26 -14.44 5.29
CA VAL A 176 11.87 -14.00 4.97
C VAL A 176 11.73 -13.74 3.48
N LEU A 177 12.70 -13.06 2.85
CA LEU A 177 12.71 -12.83 1.41
C LEU A 177 12.68 -14.14 0.64
N GLY A 178 13.60 -15.07 0.93
CA GLY A 178 13.66 -16.35 0.24
C GLY A 178 12.38 -17.19 0.38
N ILE A 179 11.73 -17.16 1.55
CA ILE A 179 10.44 -17.82 1.75
C ILE A 179 9.35 -17.19 0.87
N LEU A 180 9.25 -15.85 0.86
CA LEU A 180 8.25 -15.15 0.07
C LEU A 180 8.51 -15.29 -1.43
N ASP A 181 9.77 -15.19 -1.87
CA ASP A 181 10.13 -15.46 -3.26
C ASP A 181 9.75 -16.88 -3.67
N THR A 182 9.99 -17.89 -2.81
CA THR A 182 9.59 -19.29 -3.09
C THR A 182 8.08 -19.41 -3.27
N ILE A 183 7.30 -18.70 -2.46
CA ILE A 183 5.84 -18.75 -2.49
C ILE A 183 5.28 -18.03 -3.72
N PHE A 184 5.81 -16.82 -4.02
CA PHE A 184 5.24 -15.90 -5.02
C PHE A 184 5.98 -15.88 -6.36
N SER A 185 7.03 -16.67 -6.57
CA SER A 185 7.83 -16.68 -7.81
C SER A 185 7.06 -17.13 -9.07
N GLY A 186 5.81 -17.58 -8.94
CA GLY A 186 4.97 -17.96 -10.07
C GLY A 186 5.62 -19.05 -10.94
N ASP A 187 5.50 -18.89 -12.26
CA ASP A 187 6.10 -19.78 -13.26
C ASP A 187 7.58 -19.48 -13.56
N THR A 188 8.13 -18.41 -12.98
CA THR A 188 9.53 -18.02 -13.16
C THR A 188 10.51 -18.91 -12.38
N CYS A 189 10.02 -19.63 -11.36
CA CYS A 189 10.78 -20.58 -10.59
C CYS A 189 10.41 -22.00 -11.02
N ASP A 190 11.35 -22.78 -11.55
CA ASP A 190 11.12 -24.18 -11.85
C ASP A 190 10.89 -25.01 -10.57
N ASP A 191 10.30 -26.17 -10.71
CA ASP A 191 9.95 -27.00 -9.56
C ASP A 191 11.19 -27.48 -8.80
N ASP A 192 12.31 -27.71 -9.50
CA ASP A 192 13.57 -28.13 -8.88
C ASP A 192 14.16 -27.02 -8.01
N ARG A 193 14.16 -25.77 -8.51
CA ARG A 193 14.61 -24.61 -7.75
C ARG A 193 13.72 -24.35 -6.55
N ARG A 194 12.43 -24.51 -6.70
CA ARG A 194 11.47 -24.36 -5.59
C ARG A 194 11.71 -25.41 -4.51
N GLN A 195 11.95 -26.65 -4.90
CA GLN A 195 12.24 -27.72 -3.96
C GLN A 195 13.55 -27.46 -3.21
N GLU A 196 14.60 -26.99 -3.89
CA GLU A 196 15.86 -26.57 -3.28
C GLU A 196 15.66 -25.49 -2.21
N LEU A 197 14.83 -24.47 -2.52
CA LEU A 197 14.51 -23.40 -1.58
C LEU A 197 13.70 -23.90 -0.38
N MET A 198 12.75 -24.79 -0.59
CA MET A 198 11.98 -25.42 0.48
C MET A 198 12.90 -26.21 1.42
N GLU A 199 13.84 -26.99 0.88
CA GLU A 199 14.84 -27.74 1.66
C GLU A 199 15.78 -26.79 2.42
N THR A 200 16.29 -25.74 1.74
CA THR A 200 17.20 -24.74 2.32
C THR A 200 16.57 -24.02 3.51
N TYR A 201 15.31 -23.63 3.38
CA TYR A 201 14.59 -22.91 4.44
C TYR A 201 13.83 -23.83 5.39
N LYS A 202 13.89 -25.15 5.19
CA LYS A 202 13.13 -26.17 5.95
C LYS A 202 11.65 -25.82 6.01
N LEU A 203 11.08 -25.54 4.84
CA LEU A 203 9.67 -25.24 4.68
C LEU A 203 8.92 -26.54 4.37
N ASP A 204 7.91 -26.82 5.17
CA ASP A 204 6.90 -27.82 4.87
C ASP A 204 5.69 -27.04 4.30
N LEU A 205 5.81 -26.66 3.02
CA LEU A 205 4.74 -25.95 2.32
C LEU A 205 3.89 -26.95 1.56
N ASP A 206 2.61 -26.95 1.85
CA ASP A 206 1.64 -27.69 1.05
C ASP A 206 1.56 -27.09 -0.37
N LEU A 207 1.49 -27.96 -1.36
CA LEU A 207 1.26 -27.55 -2.76
C LEU A 207 -0.01 -26.70 -2.93
N SER A 208 -0.99 -26.85 -2.05
CA SER A 208 -2.19 -26.02 -2.03
C SER A 208 -1.87 -24.54 -1.71
N LEU A 209 -0.93 -24.28 -0.81
CA LEU A 209 -0.49 -22.93 -0.47
C LEU A 209 0.20 -22.25 -1.67
N ILE A 210 1.07 -22.97 -2.37
CA ILE A 210 1.76 -22.46 -3.55
C ILE A 210 0.75 -22.17 -4.68
N LYS A 211 -0.22 -23.07 -4.89
CA LYS A 211 -1.29 -22.84 -5.86
C LYS A 211 -2.17 -21.63 -5.47
N GLY A 212 -2.46 -21.47 -4.18
CA GLY A 212 -3.19 -20.32 -3.67
C GLY A 212 -2.44 -19.01 -3.90
N ALA A 213 -1.14 -18.98 -3.65
CA ALA A 213 -0.30 -17.80 -3.89
C ALA A 213 -0.23 -17.47 -5.40
N ARG A 214 -0.14 -18.47 -6.28
CA ARG A 214 -0.23 -18.26 -7.74
C ARG A 214 -1.57 -17.63 -8.14
N ALA A 215 -2.68 -18.16 -7.63
CA ALA A 215 -4.00 -17.60 -7.90
C ALA A 215 -4.11 -16.13 -7.46
N VAL A 216 -3.49 -15.76 -6.33
CA VAL A 216 -3.41 -14.35 -5.90
C VAL A 216 -2.57 -13.53 -6.88
N THR A 217 -1.45 -14.07 -7.37
CA THR A 217 -0.60 -13.37 -8.35
C THR A 217 -1.35 -13.13 -9.67
N ASP A 218 -2.12 -14.12 -10.13
CA ASP A 218 -2.93 -14.00 -11.35
C ASP A 218 -4.05 -12.97 -11.19
N LEU A 219 -4.76 -12.97 -10.04
CA LEU A 219 -5.78 -11.97 -9.73
C LEU A 219 -5.21 -10.55 -9.68
N LEU A 220 -4.05 -10.37 -9.06
CA LEU A 220 -3.37 -9.06 -9.02
C LEU A 220 -2.94 -8.60 -10.43
N GLN A 221 -2.64 -9.54 -11.34
CA GLN A 221 -2.39 -9.21 -12.73
C GLN A 221 -3.66 -8.72 -13.43
N GLU A 222 -4.76 -9.45 -13.25
CA GLU A 222 -6.04 -9.10 -13.86
C GLU A 222 -6.54 -7.73 -13.38
N GLU A 223 -6.45 -7.46 -12.07
CA GLU A 223 -6.80 -6.14 -11.50
C GLU A 223 -5.91 -5.02 -12.05
N TYR A 224 -4.61 -5.28 -12.18
CA TYR A 224 -3.68 -4.31 -12.76
C TYR A 224 -4.03 -4.02 -14.22
N ASP A 225 -4.27 -5.05 -15.02
CA ASP A 225 -4.59 -4.92 -16.45
C ASP A 225 -5.93 -4.19 -16.65
N MET A 226 -6.93 -4.47 -15.81
CA MET A 226 -8.20 -3.72 -15.80
C MET A 226 -7.98 -2.25 -15.44
N GLY A 227 -7.24 -1.97 -14.37
CA GLY A 227 -6.94 -0.58 -13.97
C GLY A 227 -6.17 0.19 -15.04
N MET A 228 -5.23 -0.45 -15.72
CA MET A 228 -4.50 0.14 -16.86
C MET A 228 -5.42 0.41 -18.05
N TYR A 229 -6.36 -0.49 -18.32
CA TYR A 229 -7.33 -0.33 -19.39
C TYR A 229 -8.30 0.83 -19.10
N ASP A 230 -8.83 0.88 -17.88
CA ASP A 230 -9.75 1.94 -17.45
C ASP A 230 -9.06 3.30 -17.43
N GLY A 231 -7.86 3.39 -16.87
CA GLY A 231 -7.07 4.63 -16.88
C GLY A 231 -6.69 5.11 -18.29
N LYS A 232 -6.49 4.18 -19.23
CA LYS A 232 -6.26 4.52 -20.65
C LYS A 232 -7.53 5.07 -21.33
N ILE A 233 -8.69 4.53 -20.96
CA ILE A 233 -9.99 5.04 -21.46
C ILE A 233 -10.25 6.42 -20.88
N GLU A 234 -10.13 6.57 -19.56
CA GLU A 234 -10.32 7.86 -18.87
C GLU A 234 -9.39 8.94 -19.42
N GLY A 235 -8.09 8.68 -19.50
CA GLY A 235 -7.12 9.63 -20.06
C GLY A 235 -7.40 9.98 -21.54
N LYS A 236 -7.96 9.05 -22.33
CA LYS A 236 -8.37 9.33 -23.70
C LYS A 236 -9.63 10.22 -23.76
N ILE A 237 -10.56 10.03 -22.82
CA ILE A 237 -11.77 10.85 -22.72
C ILE A 237 -11.38 12.26 -22.24
N GLU A 238 -10.58 12.34 -21.18
CA GLU A 238 -10.08 13.62 -20.63
C GLU A 238 -9.31 14.42 -21.68
N GLY A 239 -8.33 13.81 -22.33
CA GLY A 239 -7.55 14.48 -23.39
C GLY A 239 -8.41 14.91 -24.60
N LYS A 240 -9.51 14.18 -24.89
CA LYS A 240 -10.44 14.60 -25.93
C LYS A 240 -11.29 15.80 -25.51
N ILE A 241 -11.71 15.84 -24.24
CA ILE A 241 -12.47 16.98 -23.69
C ILE A 241 -11.56 18.21 -23.59
N GLU A 242 -10.33 18.02 -23.11
CA GLU A 242 -9.33 19.07 -23.01
C GLU A 242 -9.03 19.70 -24.38
N GLY A 243 -8.70 18.87 -25.38
CA GLY A 243 -8.46 19.36 -26.75
C GLY A 243 -9.67 20.05 -27.39
N LYS A 244 -10.92 19.59 -27.12
CA LYS A 244 -12.12 20.31 -27.55
C LYS A 244 -12.26 21.66 -26.83
N THR A 245 -11.99 21.68 -25.53
CA THR A 245 -12.05 22.90 -24.72
C THR A 245 -11.10 23.94 -25.23
N GLU A 246 -9.83 23.58 -25.43
CA GLU A 246 -8.80 24.48 -25.96
C GLU A 246 -9.21 25.04 -27.34
N HIS A 247 -9.63 24.17 -28.24
CA HIS A 247 -10.06 24.59 -29.59
C HIS A 247 -11.26 25.56 -29.55
N CYS A 248 -12.25 25.29 -28.72
CA CYS A 248 -13.40 26.20 -28.56
C CYS A 248 -12.98 27.55 -27.98
N VAL A 249 -12.14 27.57 -26.94
CA VAL A 249 -11.63 28.81 -26.34
C VAL A 249 -10.84 29.63 -27.35
N GLU A 250 -9.90 29.02 -28.09
CA GLU A 250 -9.13 29.70 -29.15
C GLU A 250 -10.06 30.28 -30.24
N THR A 251 -11.05 29.49 -30.68
CA THR A 251 -12.02 29.96 -31.69
C THR A 251 -12.83 31.13 -31.21
N ILE A 252 -13.32 31.11 -29.97
CA ILE A 252 -14.11 32.20 -29.40
C ILE A 252 -13.25 33.46 -29.26
N LEU A 253 -12.02 33.32 -28.72
CA LEU A 253 -11.09 34.44 -28.58
C LEU A 253 -10.70 35.05 -29.93
N MET A 254 -10.50 34.25 -30.95
CA MET A 254 -10.29 34.74 -32.33
C MET A 254 -11.48 35.51 -32.86
N LEU A 255 -12.70 35.01 -32.68
CA LEU A 255 -13.91 35.69 -33.10
C LEU A 255 -14.08 37.04 -32.40
N ILE A 256 -13.79 37.14 -31.11
CA ILE A 256 -13.84 38.38 -30.35
C ILE A 256 -12.73 39.35 -30.80
N ASN A 257 -11.48 38.93 -30.79
CA ASN A 257 -10.33 39.82 -30.93
C ASN A 257 -10.05 40.22 -32.36
N GLU A 258 -10.23 39.30 -33.32
CA GLU A 258 -9.90 39.56 -34.73
C GLU A 258 -11.08 39.93 -35.59
N LYS A 259 -12.27 39.40 -35.25
CA LYS A 259 -13.49 39.64 -36.05
C LYS A 259 -14.43 40.65 -35.43
N GLY A 260 -14.20 41.05 -34.16
CA GLY A 260 -14.97 42.09 -33.48
C GLY A 260 -16.38 41.67 -33.05
N PHE A 261 -16.65 40.34 -32.93
CA PHE A 261 -17.92 39.83 -32.42
C PHE A 261 -18.03 40.10 -30.92
N ASP A 262 -19.23 40.34 -30.43
CA ASP A 262 -19.48 40.30 -29.00
C ASP A 262 -19.38 38.85 -28.45
N ARG A 263 -19.23 38.73 -27.15
CA ARG A 263 -19.00 37.47 -26.47
C ARG A 263 -20.10 36.44 -26.71
N GLU A 264 -21.35 36.84 -26.65
CA GLU A 264 -22.50 35.94 -26.78
C GLU A 264 -22.57 35.39 -28.21
N THR A 265 -22.45 36.27 -29.21
CA THR A 265 -22.39 35.85 -30.62
C THR A 265 -21.20 34.97 -30.93
N ALA A 266 -20.03 35.23 -30.36
CA ALA A 266 -18.84 34.38 -30.56
C ALA A 266 -19.01 32.98 -29.98
N ILE A 267 -19.65 32.87 -28.82
CA ILE A 267 -19.96 31.55 -28.18
C ILE A 267 -20.97 30.77 -29.02
N GLU A 268 -22.03 31.43 -29.53
CA GLU A 268 -23.01 30.78 -30.42
C GLU A 268 -22.36 30.26 -31.72
N LEU A 269 -21.51 31.05 -32.33
CA LEU A 269 -20.82 30.71 -33.57
C LEU A 269 -19.82 29.57 -33.39
N ALA A 270 -19.17 29.50 -32.21
CA ALA A 270 -18.22 28.44 -31.87
C ALA A 270 -18.89 27.09 -31.63
N ASN A 271 -20.23 27.07 -31.49
CA ASN A 271 -21.03 25.83 -31.29
C ASN A 271 -20.43 24.89 -30.24
N VAL A 272 -20.21 25.41 -29.02
CA VAL A 272 -19.54 24.72 -27.93
C VAL A 272 -20.28 23.43 -27.53
N PRO A 273 -19.68 22.24 -27.62
CA PRO A 273 -20.29 20.99 -27.21
C PRO A 273 -20.66 20.95 -25.74
N ASP A 274 -21.71 20.23 -25.38
CA ASP A 274 -22.22 20.18 -24.00
C ASP A 274 -21.21 19.53 -23.05
N ASP A 275 -20.44 18.55 -23.52
CA ASP A 275 -19.45 17.78 -22.75
C ASP A 275 -18.22 18.59 -22.29
N CYS A 276 -17.96 19.76 -22.89
CA CYS A 276 -16.86 20.65 -22.50
C CYS A 276 -17.31 22.09 -22.15
N ARG A 277 -18.60 22.37 -22.14
CA ARG A 277 -19.16 23.72 -21.97
C ARG A 277 -18.70 24.42 -20.70
N GLU A 278 -18.78 23.75 -19.56
CA GLU A 278 -18.36 24.35 -18.28
C GLU A 278 -16.86 24.69 -18.27
N ALA A 279 -16.03 23.79 -18.80
CA ALA A 279 -14.59 24.00 -18.89
C ALA A 279 -14.25 25.17 -19.82
N VAL A 280 -14.92 25.28 -20.98
CA VAL A 280 -14.76 26.42 -21.91
C VAL A 280 -15.13 27.73 -21.24
N PHE A 281 -16.26 27.82 -20.54
CA PHE A 281 -16.66 29.02 -19.86
C PHE A 281 -15.71 29.41 -18.72
N SER A 282 -15.21 28.46 -17.96
CA SER A 282 -14.22 28.69 -16.93
C SER A 282 -12.93 29.30 -17.50
N GLN A 283 -12.40 28.73 -18.58
CA GLN A 283 -11.18 29.23 -19.23
C GLN A 283 -11.40 30.58 -19.91
N LEU A 284 -12.55 30.81 -20.54
CA LEU A 284 -12.89 32.12 -21.14
C LEU A 284 -12.99 33.22 -20.10
N ASN A 285 -13.58 32.96 -18.92
CA ASN A 285 -13.65 33.92 -17.84
C ASN A 285 -12.24 34.32 -17.35
N LEU A 286 -11.34 33.34 -17.22
CA LEU A 286 -9.94 33.63 -16.87
C LEU A 286 -9.21 34.42 -17.95
N ALA A 287 -9.45 34.12 -19.23
CA ALA A 287 -8.78 34.77 -20.36
C ALA A 287 -9.29 36.24 -20.59
N LEU A 288 -10.55 36.47 -20.30
CA LEU A 288 -11.19 37.80 -20.50
C LEU A 288 -11.20 38.65 -19.22
N GLY A 289 -10.72 38.14 -18.07
CA GLY A 289 -10.60 38.87 -16.83
C GLY A 289 -11.95 39.17 -16.15
N CYS A 290 -12.93 38.28 -16.35
CA CYS A 290 -14.29 38.41 -15.79
C CYS A 290 -14.47 37.47 -14.60
#